data_b26deef04b1c280e990dc15ab1843753
#
_entry.id   b26deef04b1c280e990dc15ab1843753
#
_cell.length_a   1.000
_cell.length_b   1.000
_cell.length_c   1.000
_cell.angle_alpha   90.00
_cell.angle_beta   90.00
_cell.angle_gamma   90.00
#
_symmetry.space_group_name_H-M   'P 1'
#
loop_
_entity.id
_entity.type
_entity.pdbx_description
1 polymer ?
#
loop_
_entity_poly.entity_id
_entity_poly.type
_entity_poly.pdbx_seq_one_letter_code
_entity_poly.pdbx_strand_id
1 'polypeptide(L)'
;METLVRSYLEDTTSDIPDVMAGECPVALDKKTGRPDTLSPELIRVFNAVARYFSLLSDPTRLKILHFACREPRSVSEIVRATQATQTNVSRHLALLHQAGLMHRQRDGKHVLYWTRDPEFIKTCCHACAHMVHRIESDGTLQENWLERLNAD
;
A
#
# COMPACT_ATOMS: atom_id res chain seq x y z
N MET A 1 13.06 7.13 10.99
CA MET A 1 11.78 6.55 10.53
C MET A 1 10.60 7.12 11.30
N GLU A 2 10.70 7.29 12.62
CA GLU A 2 9.66 7.88 13.48
C GLU A 2 9.19 9.27 13.07
N THR A 3 10.11 10.16 12.71
CA THR A 3 9.78 11.56 12.38
C THR A 3 8.91 11.70 11.12
N LEU A 4 9.05 10.81 10.15
CA LEU A 4 8.32 10.84 8.90
C LEU A 4 6.89 10.29 9.05
N VAL A 5 6.72 9.22 9.81
CA VAL A 5 5.40 8.65 10.11
C VAL A 5 4.62 9.61 11.02
N ARG A 6 5.30 10.22 11.98
CA ARG A 6 4.68 11.17 12.92
C ARG A 6 4.22 12.46 12.22
N SER A 7 5.04 13.05 11.35
CA SER A 7 4.65 14.23 10.54
C SER A 7 3.46 13.94 9.62
N TYR A 8 3.34 12.72 9.13
CA TYR A 8 2.22 12.33 8.26
C TYR A 8 0.94 12.06 9.06
N LEU A 9 1.07 11.53 10.28
CA LEU A 9 -0.07 11.30 11.18
C LEU A 9 -0.66 12.60 11.71
N GLU A 10 0.16 13.60 11.99
CA GLU A 10 -0.30 14.91 12.48
C GLU A 10 -1.10 15.68 11.40
N ASP A 11 -0.82 15.46 10.11
CA ASP A 11 -1.48 16.13 8.99
C ASP A 11 -2.76 15.39 8.53
N THR A 12 -2.91 14.10 8.85
CA THR A 12 -4.02 13.26 8.33
C THR A 12 -5.05 12.86 9.38
N THR A 13 -4.82 13.15 10.66
CA THR A 13 -5.79 12.80 11.73
C THR A 13 -7.08 13.62 11.68
N SER A 14 -7.11 14.76 10.96
CA SER A 14 -8.32 15.56 10.79
C SER A 14 -9.25 15.06 9.67
N ASP A 15 -8.76 14.22 8.76
CA ASP A 15 -9.49 13.79 7.56
C ASP A 15 -9.83 12.29 7.52
N ILE A 16 -9.64 11.56 8.62
CA ILE A 16 -10.18 10.20 8.70
C ILE A 16 -11.69 10.34 8.94
N PRO A 17 -12.54 10.14 7.92
CA PRO A 17 -13.96 10.00 8.21
C PRO A 17 -14.10 8.86 9.22
N ASP A 18 -14.95 9.05 10.20
CA ASP A 18 -15.29 8.03 11.20
C ASP A 18 -15.92 6.81 10.52
N VAL A 19 -15.06 6.03 9.89
CA VAL A 19 -15.44 4.82 9.11
C VAL A 19 -15.93 3.71 10.05
N MET A 20 -15.70 3.88 11.37
CA MET A 20 -16.15 2.93 12.39
C MET A 20 -17.63 3.13 12.78
N ALA A 21 -18.23 4.30 12.48
CA ALA A 21 -19.63 4.60 12.79
C ALA A 21 -20.54 4.62 11.54
N GLY A 22 -19.97 4.51 10.34
CA GLY A 22 -20.72 4.56 9.07
C GLY A 22 -20.87 3.18 8.43
N GLU A 23 -22.02 2.93 7.81
CA GLU A 23 -22.25 1.80 6.93
C GLU A 23 -21.15 1.75 5.86
N CYS A 24 -20.58 0.56 5.62
CA CYS A 24 -19.62 0.36 4.54
C CYS A 24 -20.18 0.99 3.25
N PRO A 25 -19.45 1.94 2.60
CA PRO A 25 -19.97 2.66 1.44
C PRO A 25 -20.31 1.74 0.25
N VAL A 26 -19.88 0.50 0.30
CA VAL A 26 -20.30 -0.56 -0.60
C VAL A 26 -21.64 -1.09 -0.13
N ALA A 27 -22.72 -0.34 -0.38
CA ALA A 27 -24.06 -0.72 0.01
C ALA A 27 -24.45 -2.06 -0.63
N LEU A 28 -24.79 -3.01 0.21
CA LEU A 28 -25.54 -4.20 -0.20
C LEU A 28 -26.79 -3.73 -0.91
N ASP A 29 -27.05 -4.24 -2.11
CA ASP A 29 -28.18 -3.83 -2.94
C ASP A 29 -29.50 -3.96 -2.17
N LYS A 30 -30.09 -2.83 -1.76
CA LYS A 30 -31.37 -2.74 -1.04
C LYS A 30 -32.56 -3.19 -1.91
N LYS A 31 -32.36 -3.47 -3.19
CA LYS A 31 -33.45 -3.81 -4.13
C LYS A 31 -33.84 -5.27 -4.16
N THR A 32 -32.96 -6.19 -3.78
CA THR A 32 -33.23 -7.63 -3.97
C THR A 32 -33.75 -8.35 -2.72
N GLY A 33 -33.71 -7.73 -1.54
CA GLY A 33 -34.27 -8.29 -0.29
C GLY A 33 -33.71 -9.67 0.12
N ARG A 34 -32.68 -10.15 -0.57
CA ARG A 34 -32.01 -11.42 -0.25
C ARG A 34 -30.65 -11.15 0.37
N PRO A 35 -30.43 -11.51 1.65
CA PRO A 35 -29.17 -11.26 2.34
C PRO A 35 -27.99 -12.13 1.91
N ASP A 36 -28.20 -13.11 1.03
CA ASP A 36 -27.27 -14.24 0.88
C ASP A 36 -26.44 -14.24 -0.42
N THR A 37 -26.61 -13.26 -1.33
CA THR A 37 -25.83 -13.21 -2.58
C THR A 37 -25.31 -11.83 -2.89
N LEU A 38 -23.98 -11.73 -3.06
CA LEU A 38 -23.33 -10.50 -3.52
C LEU A 38 -23.74 -10.20 -4.97
N SER A 39 -23.99 -8.91 -5.28
CA SER A 39 -24.27 -8.53 -6.67
C SER A 39 -23.03 -8.79 -7.56
N PRO A 40 -23.23 -9.05 -8.87
CA PRO A 40 -22.11 -9.25 -9.81
C PRO A 40 -21.14 -8.05 -9.82
N GLU A 41 -21.65 -6.84 -9.66
CA GLU A 41 -20.87 -5.60 -9.59
C GLU A 41 -19.98 -5.61 -8.36
N LEU A 42 -20.52 -5.97 -7.20
CA LEU A 42 -19.79 -6.05 -5.95
C LEU A 42 -18.68 -7.12 -5.99
N ILE A 43 -18.97 -8.27 -6.61
CA ILE A 43 -17.96 -9.32 -6.85
C ILE A 43 -16.81 -8.77 -7.71
N ARG A 44 -17.09 -7.97 -8.74
CA ARG A 44 -16.05 -7.33 -9.56
C ARG A 44 -15.20 -6.36 -8.75
N VAL A 45 -15.82 -5.59 -7.86
CA VAL A 45 -15.11 -4.67 -6.95
C VAL A 45 -14.18 -5.46 -6.02
N PHE A 46 -14.67 -6.52 -5.35
CA PHE A 46 -13.83 -7.34 -4.48
C PHE A 46 -12.66 -7.99 -5.22
N ASN A 47 -12.88 -8.48 -6.44
CA ASN A 47 -11.80 -9.02 -7.26
C ASN A 47 -10.76 -7.95 -7.67
N ALA A 48 -11.18 -6.71 -7.90
CA ALA A 48 -10.28 -5.59 -8.17
C ALA A 48 -9.47 -5.21 -6.91
N VAL A 49 -10.14 -5.12 -5.76
CA VAL A 49 -9.51 -4.82 -4.47
C VAL A 49 -8.52 -5.92 -4.08
N ALA A 50 -8.87 -7.20 -4.26
CA ALA A 50 -7.96 -8.30 -3.98
C ALA A 50 -6.69 -8.23 -4.84
N ARG A 51 -6.82 -7.93 -6.14
CA ARG A 51 -5.67 -7.70 -7.03
C ARG A 51 -4.83 -6.51 -6.60
N TYR A 52 -5.46 -5.43 -6.16
CA TYR A 52 -4.78 -4.26 -5.65
C TYR A 52 -3.94 -4.58 -4.41
N PHE A 53 -4.52 -5.26 -3.41
CA PHE A 53 -3.78 -5.68 -2.23
C PHE A 53 -2.68 -6.70 -2.52
N SER A 54 -2.85 -7.56 -3.52
CA SER A 54 -1.80 -8.49 -3.93
C SER A 54 -0.54 -7.79 -4.44
N LEU A 55 -0.67 -6.58 -5.00
CA LEU A 55 0.47 -5.74 -5.37
C LEU A 55 1.24 -5.21 -4.16
N LEU A 56 0.59 -5.12 -3.00
CA LEU A 56 1.16 -4.62 -1.76
C LEU A 56 1.68 -5.74 -0.84
N SER A 57 1.42 -6.99 -1.15
CA SER A 57 1.79 -8.14 -0.32
C SER A 57 3.30 -8.48 -0.30
N ASP A 58 4.12 -7.77 -1.08
CA ASP A 58 5.56 -7.97 -1.15
C ASP A 58 6.31 -6.83 -0.46
N PRO A 59 7.19 -7.10 0.51
CA PRO A 59 7.87 -6.06 1.27
C PRO A 59 8.81 -5.20 0.42
N THR A 60 9.37 -5.73 -0.66
CA THR A 60 10.22 -4.95 -1.56
C THR A 60 9.39 -3.93 -2.33
N ARG A 61 8.19 -4.28 -2.77
CA ARG A 61 7.27 -3.34 -3.42
C ARG A 61 6.83 -2.21 -2.49
N LEU A 62 6.52 -2.53 -1.22
CA LEU A 62 6.20 -1.50 -0.22
C LEU A 62 7.37 -0.54 0.01
N LYS A 63 8.61 -1.05 0.11
CA LYS A 63 9.81 -0.22 0.22
C LYS A 63 10.01 0.69 -0.99
N ILE A 64 9.82 0.16 -2.21
CA ILE A 64 9.90 0.93 -3.47
C ILE A 64 8.87 2.06 -3.46
N LEU A 65 7.62 1.76 -3.19
CA LEU A 65 6.53 2.74 -3.14
C LEU A 65 6.79 3.82 -2.10
N HIS A 66 7.21 3.43 -0.90
CA HIS A 66 7.55 4.37 0.16
C HIS A 66 8.71 5.30 -0.24
N PHE A 67 9.78 4.78 -0.84
CA PHE A 67 10.96 5.57 -1.22
C PHE A 67 10.70 6.52 -2.39
N ALA A 68 9.82 6.14 -3.33
CA ALA A 68 9.49 6.91 -4.52
C ALA A 68 8.14 7.66 -4.42
N CYS A 69 7.58 7.83 -3.22
CA CYS A 69 6.26 8.46 -3.05
C CYS A 69 6.29 9.99 -3.16
N ARG A 70 7.39 10.63 -2.85
CA ARG A 70 7.47 12.10 -2.77
C ARG A 70 8.14 12.75 -3.96
N GLU A 71 9.08 12.06 -4.59
CA GLU A 71 9.89 12.60 -5.68
C GLU A 71 10.35 11.49 -6.64
N PRO A 72 10.64 11.82 -7.90
CA PRO A 72 11.19 10.89 -8.86
C PRO A 72 12.53 10.31 -8.40
N ARG A 73 12.69 8.99 -8.50
CA ARG A 73 13.89 8.25 -8.12
C ARG A 73 14.39 7.39 -9.26
N SER A 74 15.70 7.36 -9.43
CA SER A 74 16.35 6.44 -10.37
C SER A 74 16.35 5.01 -9.85
N VAL A 75 16.47 4.04 -10.76
CA VAL A 75 16.57 2.61 -10.40
C VAL A 75 17.74 2.36 -9.44
N SER A 76 18.89 3.01 -9.64
CA SER A 76 20.06 2.85 -8.78
C SER A 76 19.85 3.37 -7.35
N GLU A 77 19.13 4.49 -7.19
CA GLU A 77 18.75 5.01 -5.87
C GLU A 77 17.80 4.05 -5.15
N ILE A 78 16.80 3.51 -5.88
CA ILE A 78 15.85 2.54 -5.33
C ILE A 78 16.54 1.24 -4.92
N VAL A 79 17.46 0.73 -5.72
CA VAL A 79 18.28 -0.46 -5.40
C VAL A 79 19.03 -0.24 -4.08
N ARG A 80 19.70 0.89 -3.95
CA ARG A 80 20.45 1.25 -2.73
C ARG A 80 19.53 1.38 -1.51
N ALA A 81 18.38 2.03 -1.66
CA ALA A 81 17.45 2.26 -0.55
C ALA A 81 16.75 0.98 -0.09
N THR A 82 16.40 0.09 -1.01
CA THR A 82 15.69 -1.16 -0.69
C THR A 82 16.61 -2.30 -0.27
N GLN A 83 17.91 -2.17 -0.56
CA GLN A 83 18.93 -3.23 -0.39
C GLN A 83 18.62 -4.51 -1.16
N ALA A 84 17.83 -4.40 -2.21
CA ALA A 84 17.47 -5.50 -3.10
C ALA A 84 18.37 -5.51 -4.35
N THR A 85 18.42 -6.64 -5.06
CA THR A 85 19.17 -6.72 -6.32
C THR A 85 18.52 -5.87 -7.41
N GLN A 86 19.33 -5.34 -8.34
CA GLN A 86 18.82 -4.55 -9.46
C GLN A 86 17.77 -5.30 -10.29
N THR A 87 17.99 -6.59 -10.51
CA THR A 87 17.04 -7.44 -11.26
C THR A 87 15.69 -7.51 -10.54
N ASN A 88 15.70 -7.70 -9.22
CA ASN A 88 14.49 -7.77 -8.43
C ASN A 88 13.74 -6.42 -8.42
N VAL A 89 14.46 -5.32 -8.16
CA VAL A 89 13.90 -3.96 -8.21
C VAL A 89 13.29 -3.66 -9.58
N SER A 90 14.01 -3.97 -10.68
CA SER A 90 13.52 -3.71 -12.04
C SER A 90 12.24 -4.50 -12.35
N ARG A 91 12.14 -5.75 -11.89
CA ARG A 91 10.92 -6.56 -12.02
C ARG A 91 9.75 -5.97 -11.26
N HIS A 92 9.96 -5.53 -10.01
CA HIS A 92 8.91 -4.91 -9.20
C HIS A 92 8.47 -3.56 -9.77
N LEU A 93 9.41 -2.72 -10.24
CA LEU A 93 9.10 -1.45 -10.89
C LEU A 93 8.27 -1.65 -12.17
N ALA A 94 8.60 -2.66 -12.98
CA ALA A 94 7.81 -2.99 -14.17
C ALA A 94 6.38 -3.40 -13.79
N LEU A 95 6.21 -4.24 -12.77
CA LEU A 95 4.91 -4.68 -12.27
C LEU A 95 4.07 -3.50 -11.76
N LEU A 96 4.65 -2.65 -10.91
CA LEU A 96 3.97 -1.47 -10.34
C LEU A 96 3.59 -0.45 -11.41
N HIS A 97 4.46 -0.27 -12.43
CA HIS A 97 4.17 0.61 -13.56
C HIS A 97 3.04 0.04 -14.44
N GLN A 98 3.07 -1.26 -14.77
CA GLN A 98 1.99 -1.92 -15.52
C GLN A 98 0.64 -1.87 -14.78
N ALA A 99 0.68 -1.95 -13.46
CA ALA A 99 -0.52 -1.79 -12.62
C ALA A 99 -1.01 -0.34 -12.50
N GLY A 100 -0.30 0.63 -13.09
CA GLY A 100 -0.68 2.04 -13.05
C GLY A 100 -0.37 2.76 -11.73
N LEU A 101 0.34 2.11 -10.79
CA LEU A 101 0.69 2.68 -9.50
C LEU A 101 1.92 3.59 -9.55
N MET A 102 2.74 3.48 -10.57
CA MET A 102 3.94 4.31 -10.75
C MET A 102 4.01 4.93 -12.14
N HIS A 103 4.49 6.15 -12.16
CA HIS A 103 5.00 6.78 -13.38
C HIS A 103 6.40 6.29 -13.69
N ARG A 104 6.74 6.34 -14.98
CA ARG A 104 8.07 6.06 -15.50
C ARG A 104 8.43 7.14 -16.52
N GLN A 105 9.57 7.76 -16.35
CA GLN A 105 10.09 8.75 -17.31
C GLN A 105 11.57 8.50 -17.58
N ARG A 106 11.98 8.64 -18.81
CA ARG A 106 13.39 8.62 -19.18
C ARG A 106 13.95 10.04 -19.06
N ASP A 107 15.05 10.17 -18.32
CA ASP A 107 15.80 11.40 -18.17
C ASP A 107 17.27 11.13 -18.56
N GLY A 108 17.63 11.45 -19.79
CA GLY A 108 18.95 11.18 -20.35
C GLY A 108 19.32 9.69 -20.29
N LYS A 109 20.32 9.36 -19.49
CA LYS A 109 20.80 7.98 -19.25
C LYS A 109 20.04 7.25 -18.16
N HIS A 110 19.20 7.97 -17.40
CA HIS A 110 18.48 7.42 -16.25
C HIS A 110 17.01 7.18 -16.57
N VAL A 111 16.40 6.25 -15.85
CA VAL A 111 14.97 6.05 -15.83
C VAL A 111 14.50 6.36 -14.42
N LEU A 112 13.60 7.33 -14.31
CA LEU A 112 13.02 7.79 -13.06
C LEU A 112 11.65 7.16 -12.85
N TYR A 113 11.34 6.85 -11.60
CA TYR A 113 10.06 6.31 -11.16
C TYR A 113 9.53 7.11 -9.98
N TRP A 114 8.22 7.35 -9.93
CA TRP A 114 7.54 7.95 -8.78
C TRP A 114 6.10 7.47 -8.71
N THR A 115 5.49 7.56 -7.54
CA THR A 115 4.13 7.10 -7.32
C THR A 115 3.13 8.05 -7.97
N ARG A 116 2.12 7.49 -8.62
CA ARG A 116 1.14 8.22 -9.42
C ARG A 116 -0.07 8.68 -8.62
N ASP A 117 -0.48 7.90 -7.64
CA ASP A 117 -1.77 8.04 -6.96
C ASP A 117 -1.57 8.48 -5.51
N PRO A 118 -1.92 9.74 -5.16
CA PRO A 118 -1.84 10.22 -3.78
C PRO A 118 -2.71 9.45 -2.81
N GLU A 119 -3.91 9.01 -3.21
CA GLU A 119 -4.82 8.25 -2.35
C GLU A 119 -4.27 6.85 -2.03
N PHE A 120 -3.59 6.26 -3.00
CA PHE A 120 -2.85 5.02 -2.77
C PHE A 120 -1.76 5.20 -1.71
N ILE A 121 -1.00 6.29 -1.77
CA ILE A 121 0.04 6.61 -0.77
C ILE A 121 -0.58 6.73 0.62
N LYS A 122 -1.68 7.48 0.75
CA LYS A 122 -2.41 7.63 2.03
C LYS A 122 -2.84 6.28 2.59
N THR A 123 -3.43 5.42 1.76
CA THR A 123 -3.85 4.07 2.17
C THR A 123 -2.67 3.25 2.70
N CYS A 124 -1.52 3.27 2.00
CA CYS A 124 -0.31 2.59 2.45
C CYS A 124 0.23 3.17 3.77
N CYS A 125 0.23 4.50 3.92
CA CYS A 125 0.68 5.16 5.14
C CYS A 125 -0.23 4.82 6.33
N HIS A 126 -1.54 4.80 6.15
CA HIS A 126 -2.49 4.39 7.19
C HIS A 126 -2.27 2.94 7.61
N ALA A 127 -2.08 2.03 6.66
CA ALA A 127 -1.78 0.63 6.97
C ALA A 127 -0.47 0.50 7.77
N CYS A 128 0.59 1.19 7.36
CA CYS A 128 1.86 1.21 8.06
C CYS A 128 1.72 1.78 9.49
N ALA A 129 1.01 2.91 9.65
CA ALA A 129 0.77 3.53 10.94
C ALA A 129 -0.01 2.61 11.89
N HIS A 130 -1.06 1.98 11.39
CA HIS A 130 -1.85 1.00 12.13
C HIS A 130 -0.98 -0.19 12.60
N MET A 131 -0.10 -0.68 11.74
CA MET A 131 0.81 -1.79 12.09
C MET A 131 1.86 -1.37 13.12
N VAL A 132 2.43 -0.16 13.01
CA VAL A 132 3.36 0.39 14.02
C VAL A 132 2.66 0.48 15.38
N HIS A 133 1.46 1.06 15.43
CA HIS A 133 0.69 1.17 16.68
C HIS A 133 0.40 -0.21 17.30
N ARG A 134 0.06 -1.21 16.50
CA ARG A 134 -0.13 -2.59 16.99
C ARG A 134 1.14 -3.20 17.55
N ILE A 135 2.28 -2.99 16.88
CA ILE A 135 3.58 -3.50 17.33
C ILE A 135 3.98 -2.86 18.66
N GLU A 136 3.71 -1.56 18.83
CA GLU A 136 4.04 -0.81 20.06
C GLU A 136 3.08 -1.13 21.22
N SER A 137 1.77 -1.34 20.94
CA SER A 137 0.75 -1.59 21.97
C SER A 137 0.81 -2.98 22.55
N ASP A 138 1.27 -3.96 21.77
CA ASP A 138 1.28 -5.39 22.11
C ASP A 138 2.71 -5.89 22.31
N GLY A 139 3.34 -5.49 23.41
CA GLY A 139 4.68 -5.99 23.78
C GLY A 139 4.80 -7.52 23.87
N THR A 140 3.68 -8.25 23.83
CA THR A 140 3.62 -9.72 23.83
C THR A 140 3.35 -10.33 22.44
N LEU A 141 2.87 -9.54 21.47
CA LEU A 141 2.64 -9.99 20.08
C LEU A 141 3.90 -9.90 19.21
N GLN A 142 4.95 -9.22 19.70
CA GLN A 142 6.14 -8.91 18.93
C GLN A 142 6.90 -10.16 18.45
N GLU A 143 6.90 -11.25 19.23
CA GLU A 143 7.60 -12.48 18.84
C GLU A 143 6.73 -13.42 17.99
N ASN A 144 5.44 -13.53 18.29
CA ASN A 144 4.60 -14.60 17.73
C ASN A 144 3.97 -14.30 16.35
N TRP A 145 3.60 -13.04 16.04
CA TRP A 145 2.91 -12.78 14.77
C TRP A 145 3.88 -12.45 13.62
N LEU A 146 5.03 -11.83 13.92
CA LEU A 146 6.09 -11.62 12.93
C LEU A 146 6.71 -12.96 12.50
N GLU A 147 6.85 -13.92 13.43
CA GLU A 147 7.27 -15.27 13.11
C GLU A 147 6.24 -16.01 12.25
N ARG A 148 4.94 -15.86 12.53
CA ARG A 148 3.87 -16.42 11.71
C ARG A 148 3.79 -15.82 10.31
N LEU A 149 4.08 -14.52 10.14
CA LEU A 149 4.14 -13.89 8.81
C LEU A 149 5.38 -14.30 8.02
N ASN A 150 6.44 -14.77 8.67
CA ASN A 150 7.68 -15.21 8.05
C ASN A 150 7.76 -16.74 7.88
N ALA A 151 6.77 -17.50 8.36
CA ALA A 151 6.76 -18.97 8.36
C ALA A 151 6.11 -19.59 7.11
N ASP A 152 5.56 -18.78 6.17
CA ASP A 152 5.08 -19.15 4.84
C ASP A 152 6.03 -18.59 3.76
#